data_0822d430f6d202af450d97b879c02003
#
_entry.id   0822d430f6d202af450d97b879c02003
#
_cell.length_a   1.000
_cell.length_b   1.000
_cell.length_c   1.000
_cell.angle_alpha   90.00
_cell.angle_beta   90.00
_cell.angle_gamma   90.00
#
_symmetry.space_group_name_H-M   'P 1'
#
loop_
_entity.id
_entity.type
_entity.pdbx_description
1 polymer ?
#
loop_
_entity_poly.entity_id
_entity_poly.type
_entity_poly.pdbx_seq_one_letter_code
_entity_poly.pdbx_strand_id
1 'polypeptide(L)'
;IVGIPPGKEANPAESIKGAIKYLDLMNKNFNDVASLRERTNFVLAAYNAGVGHVSDAMALAKKYGHDKTVWHNSVEHFILLKSNEEYYTDPVCKNGYFRGRETYDFVRQVKSRFEFYKRHVKR
;
A
#
# COMPACT_ATOMS: atom_id res chain seq x y z
N ILE A 1 -10.60 3.60 7.06
CA ILE A 1 -9.47 3.17 7.86
C ILE A 1 -9.94 2.31 9.00
N VAL A 2 -9.31 1.22 9.14
CA VAL A 2 -9.74 0.17 10.05
C VAL A 2 -9.15 0.37 11.44
N GLY A 3 -9.94 0.08 12.44
CA GLY A 3 -9.46 -0.03 13.79
C GLY A 3 -9.55 1.21 14.66
N ILE A 4 -9.88 2.34 14.06
CA ILE A 4 -9.96 3.59 14.80
C ILE A 4 -11.38 4.12 14.70
N PRO A 5 -12.21 3.95 15.73
CA PRO A 5 -13.57 4.47 15.68
C PRO A 5 -13.57 5.99 15.62
N PRO A 6 -14.58 6.57 14.99
CA PRO A 6 -14.72 8.03 15.01
C PRO A 6 -14.74 8.53 16.45
N GLY A 7 -14.09 9.62 16.68
CA GLY A 7 -14.03 10.19 18.01
C GLY A 7 -12.84 9.73 18.83
N LYS A 8 -12.17 8.69 18.37
CA LYS A 8 -10.97 8.22 19.04
C LYS A 8 -9.70 8.59 18.31
N GLU A 9 -9.84 9.17 17.13
CA GLU A 9 -8.68 9.56 16.35
C GLU A 9 -7.83 10.59 17.08
N ALA A 10 -8.44 11.33 17.97
CA ALA A 10 -7.72 12.36 18.69
C ALA A 10 -6.76 11.77 19.72
N ASN A 11 -6.92 10.51 20.07
CA ASN A 11 -6.04 9.87 21.05
C ASN A 11 -4.85 9.24 20.36
N PRO A 12 -3.66 9.83 20.49
CA PRO A 12 -2.49 9.32 19.75
C PRO A 12 -2.13 7.89 20.11
N ALA A 13 -2.24 7.51 21.36
CA ALA A 13 -1.89 6.15 21.76
C ALA A 13 -2.83 5.12 21.14
N GLU A 14 -4.11 5.43 21.13
CA GLU A 14 -5.10 4.56 20.50
C GLU A 14 -4.86 4.44 18.99
N SER A 15 -4.60 5.58 18.36
CA SER A 15 -4.37 5.60 16.93
C SER A 15 -3.15 4.78 16.55
N ILE A 16 -2.09 4.91 17.33
CA ILE A 16 -0.85 4.17 17.04
C ILE A 16 -1.09 2.68 17.23
N LYS A 17 -1.78 2.30 18.30
CA LYS A 17 -2.08 0.88 18.52
C LYS A 17 -2.90 0.29 17.39
N GLY A 18 -3.92 1.03 16.95
CA GLY A 18 -4.76 0.57 15.86
C GLY A 18 -3.98 0.41 14.57
N ALA A 19 -3.11 1.38 14.27
CA ALA A 19 -2.31 1.33 13.07
C ALA A 19 -1.34 0.15 13.11
N ILE A 20 -0.66 -0.06 14.23
CA ILE A 20 0.28 -1.15 14.37
C ILE A 20 -0.42 -2.49 14.16
N LYS A 21 -1.58 -2.64 14.78
CA LYS A 21 -2.33 -3.87 14.66
C LYS A 21 -2.74 -4.13 13.22
N TYR A 22 -3.19 -3.08 12.54
CA TYR A 22 -3.61 -3.20 11.15
C TYR A 22 -2.42 -3.54 10.26
N LEU A 23 -1.30 -2.88 10.48
CA LEU A 23 -0.10 -3.15 9.70
C LEU A 23 0.39 -4.58 9.91
N ASP A 24 0.33 -5.06 11.14
CA ASP A 24 0.72 -6.43 11.43
C ASP A 24 -0.16 -7.41 10.68
N LEU A 25 -1.45 -7.15 10.67
CA LEU A 25 -2.40 -7.99 9.96
C LEU A 25 -2.15 -7.96 8.46
N MET A 26 -1.91 -6.76 7.91
CA MET A 26 -1.63 -6.61 6.50
C MET A 26 -0.33 -7.30 6.10
N ASN A 27 0.66 -7.26 6.98
CA ASN A 27 1.94 -7.86 6.72
C ASN A 27 1.82 -9.34 6.40
N LYS A 28 0.86 -10.00 7.01
CA LYS A 28 0.65 -11.42 6.78
C LYS A 28 0.12 -11.72 5.39
N ASN A 29 -0.47 -10.73 4.74
CA ASN A 29 -1.01 -10.90 3.39
C ASN A 29 0.04 -10.77 2.31
N PHE A 30 1.26 -10.37 2.66
CA PHE A 30 2.32 -10.16 1.68
C PHE A 30 3.54 -11.00 1.97
N ASN A 31 3.31 -12.22 2.45
CA ASN A 31 4.40 -13.14 2.77
C ASN A 31 5.26 -13.48 1.57
N ASP A 32 4.68 -13.42 0.38
CA ASP A 32 5.43 -13.73 -0.84
C ASP A 32 6.36 -12.62 -1.24
N VAL A 33 6.27 -11.46 -0.59
CA VAL A 33 7.21 -10.36 -0.84
C VAL A 33 8.36 -10.54 0.14
N ALA A 34 9.45 -11.11 -0.34
CA ALA A 34 10.56 -11.49 0.53
C ALA A 34 11.30 -10.33 1.16
N SER A 35 11.47 -9.25 0.40
CA SER A 35 12.18 -8.07 0.90
C SER A 35 11.34 -7.33 1.93
N LEU A 36 11.91 -7.14 3.11
CA LEU A 36 11.20 -6.42 4.16
C LEU A 36 10.90 -4.98 3.74
N ARG A 37 11.85 -4.36 3.04
CA ARG A 37 11.64 -3.01 2.54
C ARG A 37 10.46 -2.96 1.56
N GLU A 38 10.42 -3.91 0.63
CA GLU A 38 9.33 -3.94 -0.34
C GLU A 38 8.01 -4.27 0.35
N ARG A 39 8.03 -5.21 1.28
CA ARG A 39 6.81 -5.57 1.98
C ARG A 39 6.20 -4.38 2.70
N THR A 40 7.05 -3.53 3.27
CA THR A 40 6.57 -2.33 3.94
C THR A 40 5.79 -1.44 2.98
N ASN A 41 6.29 -1.28 1.75
CA ASN A 41 5.59 -0.49 0.76
C ASN A 41 4.19 -1.03 0.49
N PHE A 42 4.09 -2.35 0.32
CA PHE A 42 2.80 -2.99 0.06
C PHE A 42 1.85 -2.86 1.24
N VAL A 43 2.37 -2.99 2.44
CA VAL A 43 1.55 -2.86 3.64
C VAL A 43 1.01 -1.44 3.75
N LEU A 44 1.85 -0.45 3.49
CA LEU A 44 1.40 0.94 3.52
C LEU A 44 0.33 1.19 2.46
N ALA A 45 0.55 0.66 1.27
CA ALA A 45 -0.42 0.81 0.18
C ALA A 45 -1.75 0.18 0.56
N ALA A 46 -1.71 -1.03 1.14
CA ALA A 46 -2.91 -1.73 1.54
C ALA A 46 -3.62 -1.02 2.68
N TYR A 47 -2.87 -0.40 3.57
CA TYR A 47 -3.45 0.39 4.65
C TYR A 47 -4.27 1.55 4.09
N ASN A 48 -3.77 2.17 3.04
CA ASN A 48 -4.45 3.32 2.43
C ASN A 48 -5.56 2.90 1.47
N ALA A 49 -5.31 1.89 0.64
CA ALA A 49 -6.20 1.53 -0.46
C ALA A 49 -7.06 0.29 -0.20
N GLY A 50 -6.63 -0.56 0.70
CA GLY A 50 -7.26 -1.86 0.89
C GLY A 50 -6.51 -2.94 0.15
N VAL A 51 -6.50 -4.14 0.73
CA VAL A 51 -5.77 -5.27 0.17
C VAL A 51 -6.23 -5.62 -1.23
N GLY A 52 -7.54 -5.52 -1.48
CA GLY A 52 -8.10 -5.91 -2.78
C GLY A 52 -7.52 -5.12 -3.94
N HIS A 53 -7.44 -3.80 -3.79
CA HIS A 53 -6.92 -2.97 -4.87
C HIS A 53 -5.42 -3.17 -5.06
N VAL A 54 -4.68 -3.40 -3.98
CA VAL A 54 -3.26 -3.69 -4.09
C VAL A 54 -3.05 -5.03 -4.77
N SER A 55 -3.86 -6.02 -4.44
CA SER A 55 -3.79 -7.33 -5.10
C SER A 55 -4.06 -7.22 -6.59
N ASP A 56 -5.05 -6.41 -6.97
CA ASP A 56 -5.33 -6.17 -8.38
C ASP A 56 -4.12 -5.55 -9.08
N ALA A 57 -3.50 -4.55 -8.44
CA ALA A 57 -2.34 -3.89 -9.04
C ALA A 57 -1.17 -4.87 -9.18
N MET A 58 -0.98 -5.76 -8.22
CA MET A 58 0.05 -6.78 -8.32
C MET A 58 -0.23 -7.72 -9.49
N ALA A 59 -1.49 -8.12 -9.65
CA ALA A 59 -1.87 -9.00 -10.75
C ALA A 59 -1.64 -8.33 -12.10
N LEU A 60 -1.97 -7.05 -12.20
CA LEU A 60 -1.71 -6.29 -13.43
C LEU A 60 -0.21 -6.21 -13.72
N ALA A 61 0.58 -5.92 -12.68
CA ALA A 61 2.02 -5.84 -12.85
C ALA A 61 2.57 -7.14 -13.42
N LYS A 62 2.15 -8.25 -12.85
CA LYS A 62 2.61 -9.55 -13.34
C LYS A 62 2.18 -9.78 -14.79
N LYS A 63 0.94 -9.44 -15.11
CA LYS A 63 0.41 -9.65 -16.46
C LYS A 63 1.20 -8.86 -17.48
N TYR A 64 1.63 -7.67 -17.14
CA TYR A 64 2.34 -6.79 -18.07
C TYR A 64 3.86 -6.89 -17.96
N GLY A 65 4.35 -7.95 -17.33
CA GLY A 65 5.77 -8.26 -17.37
C GLY A 65 6.61 -7.59 -16.30
N HIS A 66 5.97 -7.07 -15.26
CA HIS A 66 6.68 -6.45 -14.15
C HIS A 66 6.73 -7.38 -12.96
N ASP A 67 7.63 -7.09 -12.04
CA ASP A 67 7.76 -7.89 -10.83
C ASP A 67 6.68 -7.47 -9.84
N LYS A 68 5.75 -8.39 -9.54
CA LYS A 68 4.63 -8.08 -8.64
C LYS A 68 5.06 -7.92 -7.19
N THR A 69 6.32 -8.22 -6.87
CA THR A 69 6.83 -8.07 -5.50
C THR A 69 7.66 -6.82 -5.33
N VAL A 70 7.69 -5.95 -6.33
CA VAL A 70 8.40 -4.67 -6.27
C VAL A 70 7.38 -3.55 -6.39
N TRP A 71 7.44 -2.61 -5.45
CA TRP A 71 6.50 -1.49 -5.46
C TRP A 71 6.93 -0.36 -6.40
N HIS A 72 8.13 0.16 -6.18
CA HIS A 72 8.59 1.33 -6.93
C HIS A 72 8.82 1.00 -8.38
N ASN A 73 8.24 1.81 -9.27
CA ASN A 73 8.33 1.62 -10.72
C ASN A 73 7.76 0.29 -11.21
N SER A 74 6.97 -0.37 -10.37
CA SER A 74 6.32 -1.61 -10.75
C SER A 74 4.86 -1.52 -10.31
N VAL A 75 4.52 -2.10 -9.16
CA VAL A 75 3.12 -2.15 -8.74
C VAL A 75 2.56 -0.75 -8.51
N GLU A 76 3.36 0.22 -8.06
CA GLU A 76 2.85 1.56 -7.84
C GLU A 76 2.30 2.18 -9.14
N HIS A 77 2.89 1.83 -10.26
CA HIS A 77 2.42 2.31 -11.55
C HIS A 77 1.03 1.74 -11.83
N PHE A 78 0.82 0.49 -11.52
CA PHE A 78 -0.45 -0.17 -11.82
C PHE A 78 -1.55 0.24 -10.85
N ILE A 79 -1.22 0.69 -9.64
CA ILE A 79 -2.24 1.23 -8.77
C ILE A 79 -2.81 2.52 -9.37
N LEU A 80 -1.97 3.31 -10.05
CA LEU A 80 -2.43 4.50 -10.76
C LEU A 80 -3.32 4.12 -11.93
N LEU A 81 -2.96 3.08 -12.66
CA LEU A 81 -3.71 2.66 -13.83
C LEU A 81 -5.08 2.09 -13.50
N LYS A 82 -5.35 1.80 -12.24
CA LYS A 82 -6.66 1.27 -11.86
C LYS A 82 -7.78 2.29 -11.97
N SER A 83 -7.48 3.54 -12.27
CA SER A 83 -8.52 4.52 -12.58
C SER A 83 -8.84 4.53 -14.07
N ASN A 84 -8.10 3.79 -14.87
CA ASN A 84 -8.26 3.72 -16.31
C ASN A 84 -9.07 2.48 -16.67
N GLU A 85 -10.15 2.68 -17.42
CA GLU A 85 -11.08 1.60 -17.73
C GLU A 85 -10.40 0.40 -18.37
N GLU A 86 -9.42 0.65 -19.23
CA GLU A 86 -8.69 -0.41 -19.90
C GLU A 86 -8.06 -1.37 -18.91
N TYR A 87 -7.67 -0.87 -17.74
CA TYR A 87 -6.99 -1.68 -16.75
C TYR A 87 -7.91 -2.21 -15.66
N TYR A 88 -8.82 -1.39 -15.15
CA TYR A 88 -9.62 -1.87 -14.03
C TYR A 88 -10.70 -2.87 -14.47
N THR A 89 -11.01 -2.94 -15.77
CA THR A 89 -11.93 -3.96 -16.27
C THR A 89 -11.22 -5.23 -16.69
N ASP A 90 -9.89 -5.25 -16.59
CA ASP A 90 -9.13 -6.46 -16.94
C ASP A 90 -9.57 -7.62 -16.04
N PRO A 91 -9.67 -8.84 -16.62
CA PRO A 91 -10.11 -10.00 -15.82
C PRO A 91 -9.28 -10.27 -14.57
N VAL A 92 -8.00 -9.85 -14.53
CA VAL A 92 -7.19 -10.08 -13.34
C VAL A 92 -7.57 -9.13 -12.21
N CYS A 93 -8.31 -8.08 -12.50
CA CYS A 93 -8.79 -7.16 -11.48
C CYS A 93 -10.12 -7.63 -10.94
N LYS A 94 -10.18 -7.88 -9.64
CA LYS A 94 -11.39 -8.38 -9.00
C LYS A 94 -12.15 -7.29 -8.26
N ASN A 95 -11.55 -6.11 -8.11
CA ASN A 95 -12.10 -5.06 -7.27
C ASN A 95 -12.45 -3.78 -8.01
N GLY A 96 -12.34 -3.78 -9.33
CA GLY A 96 -12.82 -2.68 -10.15
C GLY A 96 -12.06 -1.40 -10.05
N TYR A 97 -12.75 -0.32 -10.32
CA TYR A 97 -12.18 1.03 -10.35
C TYR A 97 -11.55 1.44 -9.02
N PHE A 98 -10.42 2.10 -9.09
CA PHE A 98 -9.80 2.68 -7.91
C PHE A 98 -8.99 3.89 -8.32
N ARG A 99 -9.17 5.00 -7.61
CA ARG A 99 -8.40 6.19 -7.85
C ARG A 99 -7.11 6.10 -7.06
N GLY A 100 -6.06 5.62 -7.70
CA GLY A 100 -4.82 5.25 -7.01
C GLY A 100 -3.86 6.37 -6.71
N ARG A 101 -4.16 7.60 -7.14
CA ARG A 101 -3.23 8.71 -6.94
C ARG A 101 -2.93 8.98 -5.48
N GLU A 102 -3.95 8.93 -4.65
CA GLU A 102 -3.77 9.18 -3.24
C GLU A 102 -2.86 8.13 -2.60
N THR A 103 -3.05 6.87 -2.97
CA THR A 103 -2.24 5.78 -2.43
C THR A 103 -0.80 5.90 -2.90
N TYR A 104 -0.63 6.21 -4.17
CA TYR A 104 0.69 6.42 -4.76
C TYR A 104 1.45 7.49 -3.98
N ASP A 105 0.79 8.63 -3.76
CA ASP A 105 1.41 9.74 -3.04
C ASP A 105 1.66 9.41 -1.58
N PHE A 106 0.72 8.70 -0.96
CA PHE A 106 0.83 8.34 0.45
C PHE A 106 2.08 7.50 0.71
N VAL A 107 2.28 6.46 -0.10
CA VAL A 107 3.44 5.59 0.09
C VAL A 107 4.73 6.37 -0.10
N ARG A 108 4.78 7.22 -1.12
CA ARG A 108 5.96 8.02 -1.38
C ARG A 108 6.25 9.00 -0.25
N GLN A 109 5.22 9.62 0.30
CA GLN A 109 5.39 10.57 1.39
C GLN A 109 5.86 9.89 2.66
N VAL A 110 5.27 8.76 3.01
CA VAL A 110 5.68 8.05 4.22
C VAL A 110 7.11 7.58 4.08
N LYS A 111 7.46 7.04 2.93
CA LYS A 111 8.81 6.56 2.69
C LYS A 111 9.81 7.70 2.78
N SER A 112 9.48 8.85 2.19
CA SER A 112 10.35 10.00 2.20
C SER A 112 10.58 10.52 3.62
N ARG A 113 9.52 10.58 4.42
CA ARG A 113 9.64 11.03 5.80
C ARG A 113 10.47 10.07 6.64
N PHE A 114 10.29 8.78 6.38
CA PHE A 114 11.05 7.78 7.09
C PHE A 114 12.54 7.90 6.79
N GLU A 115 12.89 8.12 5.52
CA GLU A 115 14.29 8.31 5.13
C GLU A 115 14.86 9.57 5.76
N PHE A 116 14.09 10.65 5.75
CA PHE A 116 14.50 11.89 6.36
C PHE A 116 14.76 11.69 7.86
N TYR A 117 13.84 11.04 8.53
CA TYR A 117 13.95 10.77 9.95
C TYR A 117 15.20 9.97 10.29
N LYS A 118 15.45 8.94 9.51
CA LYS A 118 16.63 8.10 9.73
C LYS A 118 17.92 8.91 9.62
N ARG A 119 17.97 9.82 8.67
CA ARG A 119 19.19 10.62 8.48
C ARG A 119 19.40 11.62 9.59
N HIS A 120 18.34 12.09 10.22
CA HIS A 120 18.45 13.19 11.19
C HIS A 120 18.37 12.73 12.63
N VAL A 121 18.04 11.50 12.90
CA VAL A 121 17.88 11.00 14.25
C VAL A 121 18.83 9.87 14.58
N LYS A 122 19.57 9.42 13.63
CA LYS A 122 20.42 8.28 13.88
C LYS A 122 21.50 8.61 14.90
N ARG A 123 21.97 7.65 15.51
CA ARG A 123 22.90 7.83 16.53
C ARG A 123 24.03 6.95 16.47
#